data_28f1bef01cc53c6e22a950dbbd454b19
#
_entry.id   28f1bef01cc53c6e22a950dbbd454b19
#
_cell.length_a   1.000
_cell.length_b   1.000
_cell.length_c   1.000
_cell.angle_alpha   90.00
_cell.angle_beta   90.00
_cell.angle_gamma   90.00
#
_symmetry.space_group_name_H-M   'P 1'
#
loop_
_entity.id
_entity.type
_entity.pdbx_description
1 polymer ?
#
loop_
_entity_poly.entity_id
_entity_poly.type
_entity_poly.pdbx_seq_one_letter_code
_entity_poly.pdbx_strand_id
1 'polypeptide(L)'
;LKVQHVLEGSVRKSGGRVRITAQLVDGATSDNVWAERYDRDLSDIFALQDEISEAIVKALKLKLLPEEKKAIEQRGTTNLDAYNLYLMARQHYATGNEGDIRRNEAIVRLCRRAAEIDPNYANAWALMALGQMLARLVKGGQVDDGLAAAERALQIIESHRDEVGPA
;
A
#
# COMPACT_ATOMS: atom_id res chain seq x y z
N LEU A 1 12.14 -13.31 -17.75
CA LEU A 1 12.21 -13.31 -16.29
C LEU A 1 12.27 -14.78 -15.83
N LYS A 2 13.35 -15.19 -15.15
CA LYS A 2 13.40 -16.51 -14.51
C LYS A 2 12.74 -16.39 -13.13
N VAL A 3 11.41 -16.49 -13.09
CA VAL A 3 10.63 -16.51 -11.85
C VAL A 3 9.99 -17.88 -11.68
N GLN A 4 9.85 -18.34 -10.44
CA GLN A 4 9.26 -19.65 -10.15
C GLN A 4 7.74 -19.63 -10.30
N HIS A 5 7.10 -18.52 -9.94
CA HIS A 5 5.65 -18.35 -10.03
C HIS A 5 5.30 -16.97 -10.54
N VAL A 6 4.17 -16.87 -11.23
CA VAL A 6 3.57 -15.62 -11.70
C VAL A 6 2.16 -15.51 -11.12
N LEU A 7 1.88 -14.39 -10.44
CA LEU A 7 0.53 -14.06 -10.01
C LEU A 7 -0.14 -13.18 -11.07
N GLU A 8 -1.26 -13.63 -11.57
CA GLU A 8 -2.09 -12.90 -12.52
C GLU A 8 -3.48 -12.67 -11.94
N GLY A 9 -4.13 -11.60 -12.38
CA GLY A 9 -5.48 -11.33 -11.92
C GLY A 9 -6.16 -10.18 -12.62
N SER A 10 -7.44 -10.02 -12.33
CA SER A 10 -8.24 -8.88 -12.77
C SER A 10 -9.14 -8.37 -11.65
N VAL A 11 -9.34 -7.07 -11.63
CA VAL A 11 -10.24 -6.39 -10.69
C VAL A 11 -11.31 -5.64 -11.47
N ARG A 12 -12.57 -5.87 -11.14
CA ARG A 12 -13.72 -5.15 -11.68
C ARG A 12 -14.53 -4.55 -10.55
N LYS A 13 -14.76 -3.25 -10.62
CA LYS A 13 -15.63 -2.51 -9.69
C LYS A 13 -16.91 -2.13 -10.41
N SER A 14 -18.05 -2.40 -9.79
CA SER A 14 -19.38 -2.00 -10.30
C SER A 14 -20.26 -1.64 -9.12
N GLY A 15 -20.67 -0.38 -9.04
CA GLY A 15 -21.40 0.14 -7.90
C GLY A 15 -20.59 -0.03 -6.60
N GLY A 16 -21.23 -0.58 -5.56
CA GLY A 16 -20.59 -0.89 -4.26
C GLY A 16 -19.89 -2.25 -4.20
N ARG A 17 -19.81 -3.01 -5.31
CA ARG A 17 -19.21 -4.35 -5.36
C ARG A 17 -17.89 -4.38 -6.09
N VAL A 18 -17.03 -5.29 -5.65
CA VAL A 18 -15.76 -5.61 -6.29
C VAL A 18 -15.70 -7.09 -6.63
N ARG A 19 -15.28 -7.40 -7.85
CA ARG A 19 -14.99 -8.75 -8.30
C ARG A 19 -13.52 -8.86 -8.62
N ILE A 20 -12.86 -9.82 -8.01
CA ILE A 20 -11.44 -10.13 -8.21
C ILE A 20 -11.33 -11.55 -8.71
N THR A 21 -10.56 -11.77 -9.77
CA THR A 21 -10.06 -13.10 -10.14
C THR A 21 -8.55 -13.08 -9.95
N ALA A 22 -8.02 -14.10 -9.30
CA ALA A 22 -6.59 -14.25 -9.09
C ALA A 22 -6.17 -15.68 -9.41
N GLN A 23 -5.02 -15.83 -10.04
CA GLN A 23 -4.41 -17.13 -10.33
C GLN A 23 -2.91 -17.07 -10.14
N LEU A 24 -2.38 -18.17 -9.63
CA LEU A 24 -0.94 -18.41 -9.47
C LEU A 24 -0.51 -19.47 -10.48
N VAL A 25 0.44 -19.13 -11.33
CA VAL A 25 0.93 -19.98 -12.42
C VAL A 25 2.38 -20.36 -12.14
N ASP A 26 2.73 -21.63 -12.31
CA ASP A 26 4.13 -22.08 -12.29
C ASP A 26 4.87 -21.52 -13.52
N GLY A 27 5.97 -20.80 -13.29
CA GLY A 27 6.71 -20.12 -14.34
C GLY A 27 7.52 -21.06 -15.27
N ALA A 28 7.70 -22.32 -14.88
CA ALA A 28 8.43 -23.32 -15.68
C ALA A 28 7.47 -24.17 -16.53
N THR A 29 6.34 -24.61 -15.94
CA THR A 29 5.40 -25.52 -16.61
C THR A 29 4.20 -24.82 -17.20
N SER A 30 3.92 -23.57 -16.79
CA SER A 30 2.72 -22.81 -17.11
C SER A 30 1.43 -23.42 -16.55
N ASP A 31 1.54 -24.32 -15.59
CA ASP A 31 0.39 -24.93 -14.92
C ASP A 31 -0.22 -23.99 -13.88
N ASN A 32 -1.53 -24.02 -13.75
CA ASN A 32 -2.23 -23.31 -12.67
C ASN A 32 -1.98 -24.03 -11.33
N VAL A 33 -1.26 -23.37 -10.43
CA VAL A 33 -1.04 -23.83 -9.04
C VAL A 33 -2.24 -23.53 -8.18
N TRP A 34 -2.89 -22.40 -8.41
CA TRP A 34 -4.07 -21.94 -7.69
C TRP A 34 -4.83 -20.90 -8.53
N ALA A 35 -6.15 -20.93 -8.47
CA ALA A 35 -7.01 -19.93 -9.09
C ALA A 35 -8.30 -19.80 -8.29
N GLU A 36 -8.67 -18.57 -7.96
CA GLU A 36 -9.90 -18.26 -7.24
C GLU A 36 -10.57 -16.99 -7.76
N ARG A 37 -11.87 -16.88 -7.48
CA ARG A 37 -12.69 -15.73 -7.80
C ARG A 37 -13.43 -15.26 -6.56
N TYR A 38 -13.32 -13.98 -6.29
CA TYR A 38 -13.95 -13.29 -5.19
C TYR A 38 -14.98 -12.30 -5.70
N ASP A 39 -16.14 -12.23 -5.05
CA ASP A 39 -17.19 -11.24 -5.31
C ASP A 39 -17.70 -10.76 -3.95
N ARG A 40 -17.37 -9.52 -3.58
CA ARG A 40 -17.59 -8.94 -2.24
C ARG A 40 -18.10 -7.52 -2.34
N ASP A 41 -18.63 -7.00 -1.24
CA ASP A 41 -18.91 -5.58 -1.11
C ASP A 41 -17.60 -4.79 -0.95
N LEU A 42 -17.58 -3.56 -1.47
CA LEU A 42 -16.38 -2.72 -1.42
C LEU A 42 -16.00 -2.34 0.02
N SER A 43 -16.96 -2.31 0.95
CA SER A 43 -16.74 -2.13 2.38
C SER A 43 -15.80 -3.19 2.97
N ASP A 44 -15.84 -4.41 2.40
CA ASP A 44 -15.09 -5.56 2.89
C ASP A 44 -13.73 -5.73 2.21
N ILE A 45 -13.28 -4.70 1.47
CA ILE A 45 -12.07 -4.78 0.64
C ILE A 45 -10.83 -5.18 1.44
N PHE A 46 -10.71 -4.74 2.68
CA PHE A 46 -9.58 -5.07 3.53
C PHE A 46 -9.58 -6.55 3.93
N ALA A 47 -10.72 -7.08 4.38
CA ALA A 47 -10.86 -8.50 4.68
C ALA A 47 -10.62 -9.37 3.43
N LEU A 48 -11.08 -8.91 2.27
CA LEU A 48 -10.83 -9.58 1.01
C LEU A 48 -9.34 -9.60 0.62
N GLN A 49 -8.61 -8.51 0.86
CA GLN A 49 -7.16 -8.48 0.62
C GLN A 49 -6.40 -9.46 1.52
N ASP A 50 -6.83 -9.63 2.78
CA ASP A 50 -6.23 -10.62 3.70
C ASP A 50 -6.52 -12.03 3.23
N GLU A 51 -7.78 -12.33 2.89
CA GLU A 51 -8.22 -13.63 2.37
C GLU A 51 -7.39 -14.05 1.14
N ILE A 52 -7.19 -13.13 0.18
CA ILE A 52 -6.38 -13.37 -1.02
C ILE A 52 -4.90 -13.59 -0.66
N SER A 53 -4.34 -12.78 0.22
CA SER A 53 -2.94 -12.88 0.64
C SER A 53 -2.66 -14.21 1.32
N GLU A 54 -3.53 -14.65 2.24
CA GLU A 54 -3.42 -15.94 2.90
C GLU A 54 -3.55 -17.11 1.92
N ALA A 55 -4.48 -17.03 0.96
CA ALA A 55 -4.66 -18.06 -0.06
C ALA A 55 -3.42 -18.21 -0.95
N ILE A 56 -2.77 -17.10 -1.34
CA ILE A 56 -1.51 -17.12 -2.11
C ILE A 56 -0.39 -17.75 -1.30
N VAL A 57 -0.20 -17.35 -0.05
CA VAL A 57 0.82 -17.92 0.85
C VAL A 57 0.65 -19.43 1.00
N LYS A 58 -0.60 -19.88 1.19
CA LYS A 58 -0.94 -21.30 1.29
C LYS A 58 -0.66 -22.05 -0.02
N ALA A 59 -1.00 -21.45 -1.17
CA ALA A 59 -0.75 -22.05 -2.48
C ALA A 59 0.75 -22.20 -2.76
N LEU A 60 1.55 -21.22 -2.34
CA LEU A 60 3.02 -21.27 -2.43
C LEU A 60 3.67 -22.19 -1.40
N LYS A 61 2.90 -22.78 -0.47
CA LYS A 61 3.39 -23.61 0.64
C LYS A 61 4.47 -22.92 1.49
N LEU A 62 4.42 -21.60 1.56
CA LEU A 62 5.35 -20.81 2.35
C LEU A 62 4.94 -20.88 3.83
N LYS A 63 5.97 -20.98 4.70
CA LYS A 63 5.80 -20.73 6.13
C LYS A 63 6.22 -19.29 6.39
N LEU A 64 5.25 -18.42 6.61
CA LEU A 64 5.54 -17.05 7.02
C LEU A 64 6.08 -17.04 8.45
N LEU A 65 7.11 -16.24 8.67
CA LEU A 65 7.52 -15.88 10.02
C LEU A 65 6.41 -15.03 10.68
N PRO A 66 6.30 -15.03 12.02
CA PRO A 66 5.29 -14.23 12.71
C PRO A 66 5.33 -12.75 12.33
N GLU A 67 6.53 -12.21 12.12
CA GLU A 67 6.78 -10.83 11.71
C GLU A 67 6.28 -10.56 10.28
N GLU A 68 6.47 -11.50 9.36
CA GLU A 68 5.99 -11.39 7.98
C GLU A 68 4.46 -11.45 7.93
N LYS A 69 3.84 -12.32 8.73
CA LYS A 69 2.38 -12.37 8.85
C LYS A 69 1.82 -11.06 9.39
N LYS A 70 2.43 -10.51 10.43
CA LYS A 70 2.07 -9.22 11.01
C LYS A 70 2.24 -8.08 9.99
N ALA A 71 3.29 -8.11 9.16
CA ALA A 71 3.51 -7.10 8.12
C ALA A 71 2.45 -7.14 7.02
N ILE A 72 1.90 -8.30 6.67
CA ILE A 72 0.79 -8.44 5.73
C ILE A 72 -0.50 -7.83 6.32
N GLU A 73 -0.74 -8.01 7.60
CA GLU A 73 -1.91 -7.47 8.32
C GLU A 73 -1.82 -5.96 8.57
N GLN A 74 -0.61 -5.39 8.61
CA GLN A 74 -0.38 -3.97 8.90
C GLN A 74 -0.58 -3.08 7.66
N ARG A 75 -1.81 -2.62 7.44
CA ARG A 75 -2.13 -1.65 6.35
C ARG A 75 -1.91 -0.20 6.74
N GLY A 76 -1.74 0.06 8.02
CA GLY A 76 -1.55 1.40 8.57
C GLY A 76 -2.83 2.24 8.67
N THR A 77 -3.96 1.81 8.09
CA THR A 77 -5.27 2.44 8.23
C THR A 77 -6.40 1.45 8.00
N THR A 78 -7.52 1.67 8.68
CA THR A 78 -8.80 0.98 8.43
C THR A 78 -9.78 1.86 7.64
N ASN A 79 -9.42 3.12 7.35
CA ASN A 79 -10.26 4.05 6.62
C ASN A 79 -10.05 3.89 5.10
N LEU A 80 -11.11 3.46 4.40
CA LEU A 80 -11.07 3.19 2.96
C LEU A 80 -10.75 4.43 2.12
N ASP A 81 -11.28 5.61 2.51
CA ASP A 81 -11.05 6.84 1.76
C ASP A 81 -9.61 7.32 1.92
N ALA A 82 -9.05 7.24 3.13
CA ALA A 82 -7.64 7.53 3.38
C ALA A 82 -6.73 6.58 2.61
N TYR A 83 -7.07 5.28 2.59
CA TYR A 83 -6.33 4.27 1.84
C TYR A 83 -6.36 4.52 0.33
N ASN A 84 -7.53 4.84 -0.25
CA ASN A 84 -7.66 5.14 -1.68
C ASN A 84 -6.83 6.36 -2.09
N LEU A 85 -6.85 7.43 -1.29
CA LEU A 85 -6.04 8.62 -1.53
C LEU A 85 -4.53 8.30 -1.50
N TYR A 86 -4.11 7.48 -0.55
CA TYR A 86 -2.74 7.02 -0.46
C TYR A 86 -2.34 6.16 -1.68
N LEU A 87 -3.20 5.25 -2.14
CA LEU A 87 -2.93 4.45 -3.34
C LEU A 87 -2.81 5.33 -4.60
N MET A 88 -3.64 6.36 -4.74
CA MET A 88 -3.51 7.34 -5.82
C MET A 88 -2.17 8.09 -5.74
N ALA A 89 -1.74 8.49 -4.55
CA ALA A 89 -0.45 9.13 -4.34
C ALA A 89 0.71 8.17 -4.69
N ARG A 90 0.63 6.92 -4.28
CA ARG A 90 1.59 5.87 -4.64
C ARG A 90 1.67 5.64 -6.15
N GLN A 91 0.54 5.67 -6.84
CA GLN A 91 0.53 5.55 -8.30
C GLN A 91 1.29 6.71 -8.94
N HIS A 92 1.06 7.95 -8.50
CA HIS A 92 1.84 9.09 -8.95
C HIS A 92 3.34 8.91 -8.69
N TYR A 93 3.72 8.38 -7.54
CA TYR A 93 5.12 8.12 -7.21
C TYR A 93 5.73 7.05 -8.13
N ALA A 94 5.03 5.93 -8.37
CA ALA A 94 5.54 4.79 -9.12
C ALA A 94 5.62 5.01 -10.65
N THR A 95 4.71 5.82 -11.22
CA THR A 95 4.56 5.93 -12.69
C THR A 95 5.20 7.16 -13.30
N GLY A 96 5.76 8.05 -12.51
CA GLY A 96 6.23 9.33 -13.03
C GLY A 96 7.75 9.54 -12.98
N ASN A 97 8.17 10.66 -13.53
CA ASN A 97 9.56 11.12 -13.51
C ASN A 97 9.82 11.96 -12.26
N GLU A 98 10.90 11.72 -11.52
CA GLU A 98 11.22 12.41 -10.26
C GLU A 98 11.31 13.94 -10.39
N GLY A 99 11.66 14.45 -11.57
CA GLY A 99 11.72 15.89 -11.87
C GLY A 99 10.37 16.57 -12.12
N ASP A 100 9.24 15.85 -12.15
CA ASP A 100 7.93 16.46 -12.37
C ASP A 100 7.34 17.04 -11.08
N ILE A 101 7.47 18.37 -10.95
CA ILE A 101 7.00 19.12 -9.79
C ILE A 101 5.49 19.00 -9.58
N ARG A 102 4.69 19.00 -10.65
CA ARG A 102 3.22 18.92 -10.56
C ARG A 102 2.79 17.59 -9.96
N ARG A 103 3.51 16.53 -10.32
CA ARG A 103 3.34 15.21 -9.79
C ARG A 103 3.70 15.14 -8.30
N ASN A 104 4.84 15.71 -7.91
CA ASN A 104 5.26 15.74 -6.51
C ASN A 104 4.27 16.54 -5.65
N GLU A 105 3.75 17.66 -6.16
CA GLU A 105 2.68 18.43 -5.50
C GLU A 105 1.35 17.63 -5.43
N ALA A 106 1.02 16.80 -6.43
CA ALA A 106 -0.14 15.93 -6.38
C ALA A 106 -0.01 14.87 -5.28
N ILE A 107 1.17 14.25 -5.12
CA ILE A 107 1.47 13.33 -4.02
C ILE A 107 1.22 14.01 -2.67
N VAL A 108 1.76 15.22 -2.48
CA VAL A 108 1.60 15.97 -1.23
C VAL A 108 0.12 16.26 -0.95
N ARG A 109 -0.65 16.72 -1.95
CA ARG A 109 -2.08 17.01 -1.75
C ARG A 109 -2.89 15.77 -1.38
N LEU A 110 -2.66 14.66 -2.08
CA LEU A 110 -3.37 13.40 -1.82
C LEU A 110 -3.04 12.83 -0.45
N CYS A 111 -1.76 12.80 -0.08
CA CYS A 111 -1.33 12.32 1.22
C CYS A 111 -1.80 13.22 2.36
N ARG A 112 -1.80 14.54 2.17
CA ARG A 112 -2.36 15.49 3.16
C ARG A 112 -3.83 15.17 3.41
N ARG A 113 -4.61 14.99 2.34
CA ARG A 113 -6.02 14.65 2.47
C ARG A 113 -6.24 13.30 3.15
N ALA A 114 -5.40 12.31 2.87
CA ALA A 114 -5.42 11.02 3.57
C ALA A 114 -5.13 11.18 5.08
N ALA A 115 -4.14 12.01 5.44
CA ALA A 115 -3.77 12.30 6.83
C ALA A 115 -4.83 13.16 7.57
N GLU A 116 -5.58 14.00 6.86
CA GLU A 116 -6.74 14.71 7.45
C GLU A 116 -7.88 13.76 7.81
N ILE A 117 -8.10 12.71 6.99
CA ILE A 117 -9.13 11.69 7.23
C ILE A 117 -8.68 10.72 8.34
N ASP A 118 -7.43 10.30 8.29
CA ASP A 118 -6.81 9.43 9.31
C ASP A 118 -5.45 10.00 9.75
N PRO A 119 -5.42 10.77 10.84
CA PRO A 119 -4.20 11.39 11.36
C PRO A 119 -3.12 10.40 11.84
N ASN A 120 -3.51 9.13 12.04
CA ASN A 120 -2.60 8.07 12.47
C ASN A 120 -2.12 7.19 11.30
N TYR A 121 -2.42 7.58 10.07
CA TYR A 121 -1.95 6.85 8.89
C TYR A 121 -0.48 7.19 8.56
N ALA A 122 0.46 6.51 9.22
CA ALA A 122 1.90 6.74 9.08
C ALA A 122 2.41 6.72 7.63
N ASN A 123 1.90 5.80 6.80
CA ASN A 123 2.29 5.68 5.40
C ASN A 123 1.93 6.93 4.57
N ALA A 124 0.81 7.59 4.88
CA ALA A 124 0.44 8.83 4.21
C ALA A 124 1.39 9.98 4.60
N TRP A 125 1.75 10.08 5.88
CA TRP A 125 2.73 11.06 6.34
C TRP A 125 4.11 10.84 5.73
N ALA A 126 4.59 9.60 5.68
CA ALA A 126 5.89 9.25 5.08
C ALA A 126 5.95 9.57 3.59
N LEU A 127 4.91 9.23 2.82
CA LEU A 127 4.85 9.53 1.40
C LEU A 127 4.68 11.04 1.13
N MET A 128 3.99 11.77 2.02
CA MET A 128 3.88 13.23 1.97
C MET A 128 5.25 13.88 2.16
N ALA A 129 6.02 13.43 3.15
CA ALA A 129 7.39 13.90 3.40
C ALA A 129 8.29 13.74 2.17
N LEU A 130 8.24 12.55 1.54
CA LEU A 130 8.98 12.27 0.33
C LEU A 130 8.55 13.19 -0.84
N GLY A 131 7.25 13.38 -1.04
CA GLY A 131 6.73 14.29 -2.07
C GLY A 131 7.16 15.74 -1.85
N GLN A 132 7.16 16.21 -0.62
CA GLN A 132 7.64 17.56 -0.24
C GLN A 132 9.14 17.71 -0.52
N MET A 133 9.95 16.73 -0.13
CA MET A 133 11.39 16.72 -0.40
C MET A 133 11.67 16.78 -1.91
N LEU A 134 11.02 15.93 -2.71
CA LEU A 134 11.20 15.90 -4.16
C LEU A 134 10.75 17.20 -4.83
N ALA A 135 9.64 17.80 -4.39
CA ALA A 135 9.18 19.08 -4.90
C ALA A 135 10.19 20.21 -4.60
N ARG A 136 10.82 20.17 -3.44
CA ARG A 136 11.85 21.14 -3.04
C ARG A 136 13.15 20.98 -3.83
N LEU A 137 13.61 19.76 -4.05
CA LEU A 137 14.80 19.51 -4.87
C LEU A 137 14.67 20.12 -6.27
N VAL A 138 13.48 20.03 -6.88
CA VAL A 138 13.21 20.61 -8.21
C VAL A 138 13.17 22.15 -8.16
N LYS A 139 12.65 22.74 -7.05
CA LYS A 139 12.54 24.21 -6.89
C LYS A 139 13.83 24.86 -6.38
N GLY A 140 14.84 24.10 -5.98
CA GLY A 140 16.10 24.64 -5.41
C GLY A 140 15.94 25.21 -3.98
N GLY A 141 15.02 24.66 -3.17
CA GLY A 141 14.75 25.11 -1.80
C GLY A 141 15.38 24.23 -0.72
N GLN A 142 15.22 24.64 0.57
CA GLN A 142 15.67 23.87 1.71
C GLN A 142 14.70 22.70 2.03
N VAL A 143 15.20 21.65 2.73
CA VAL A 143 14.51 20.34 2.90
C VAL A 143 13.48 20.34 4.04
N ASP A 144 13.36 21.46 4.78
CA ASP A 144 12.61 21.53 6.05
C ASP A 144 11.12 21.20 5.97
N ASP A 145 10.47 21.43 4.82
CA ASP A 145 9.02 21.16 4.68
C ASP A 145 8.66 19.66 4.79
N GLY A 146 9.59 18.78 4.44
CA GLY A 146 9.40 17.32 4.54
C GLY A 146 9.67 16.76 5.94
N LEU A 147 10.45 17.46 6.75
CA LEU A 147 10.93 16.98 8.04
C LEU A 147 9.77 16.77 9.02
N ALA A 148 8.89 17.73 9.18
CA ALA A 148 7.75 17.63 10.10
C ALA A 148 6.81 16.46 9.77
N ALA A 149 6.59 16.20 8.48
CA ALA A 149 5.79 15.05 8.05
C ALA A 149 6.51 13.71 8.31
N ALA A 150 7.83 13.66 8.11
CA ALA A 150 8.64 12.49 8.43
C ALA A 150 8.66 12.20 9.94
N GLU A 151 8.86 13.21 10.77
CA GLU A 151 8.79 13.11 12.23
C GLU A 151 7.42 12.61 12.69
N ARG A 152 6.35 13.11 12.11
CA ARG A 152 4.99 12.65 12.44
C ARG A 152 4.80 11.17 12.08
N ALA A 153 5.29 10.73 10.93
CA ALA A 153 5.25 9.31 10.55
C ALA A 153 6.00 8.42 11.55
N LEU A 154 7.18 8.83 11.98
CA LEU A 154 7.99 8.12 12.98
C LEU A 154 7.27 8.03 14.32
N GLN A 155 6.73 9.13 14.84
CA GLN A 155 5.97 9.15 16.09
C GLN A 155 4.80 8.16 16.08
N ILE A 156 4.07 8.07 14.96
CA ILE A 156 2.97 7.12 14.83
C ILE A 156 3.48 5.68 14.87
N ILE A 157 4.57 5.38 14.16
CA ILE A 157 5.17 4.04 14.13
C ILE A 157 5.68 3.64 15.52
N GLU A 158 6.34 4.54 16.23
CA GLU A 158 6.86 4.31 17.57
C GLU A 158 5.72 4.06 18.57
N SER A 159 4.66 4.88 18.55
CA SER A 159 3.51 4.68 19.44
C SER A 159 2.84 3.31 19.24
N HIS A 160 2.70 2.84 18.00
CA HIS A 160 2.16 1.50 17.73
C HIS A 160 3.10 0.37 18.17
N ARG A 161 4.41 0.61 18.16
CA ARG A 161 5.39 -0.36 18.64
C ARG A 161 5.34 -0.54 20.15
N ASP A 162 5.16 0.56 20.88
CA ASP A 162 5.04 0.56 22.34
C ASP A 162 3.76 -0.09 22.83
N GLU A 163 2.64 0.06 22.10
CA GLU A 163 1.36 -0.59 22.41
C GLU A 163 1.40 -2.12 22.24
N VAL A 164 2.28 -2.63 21.39
CA VAL A 164 2.40 -4.07 21.10
C VAL A 164 3.35 -4.79 22.06
N GLY A 165 4.14 -4.06 22.85
CA GLY A 165 5.12 -4.60 23.81
C GLY A 165 6.31 -5.32 23.16
N PRO A 166 7.38 -5.60 23.93
CA PRO A 166 8.47 -6.44 23.43
C PRO A 166 7.99 -7.87 23.24
N ALA A 167 8.32 -8.44 22.07
CA ALA A 167 8.07 -9.83 21.72
C ALA A 167 8.91 -10.79 22.57
#